data_1f2bf13b388dc276e27d2815f95d4a35
#
_entry.id   1f2bf13b388dc276e27d2815f95d4a35
#
_cell.length_a   1.000
_cell.length_b   1.000
_cell.length_c   1.000
_cell.angle_alpha   90.00
_cell.angle_beta   90.00
_cell.angle_gamma   90.00
#
_symmetry.space_group_name_H-M   'P 1'
#
loop_
_entity.id
_entity.type
_entity.pdbx_description
1 polymer ?
#
loop_
_entity_poly.entity_id
_entity_poly.type
_entity_poly.pdbx_seq_one_letter_code
_entity_poly.pdbx_strand_id
1 'polypeptide(L)'
;YFAGLMLCTMKVGPYVARRCEIPSYLIFSPVFFASVGLKVTLGGMDASIWIFAIILLVIAILSKVVGCGLGAKICGCTGKEAFQVGIGMISRGEVALIVAQKGYASGMLDDVLFAPIVLVVIVTTLITPILLKLVMKDNDSEKAAA
;
A
#
# COMPACT_ATOMS: atom_id res chain seq x y z
N TYR A 1 3.80 3.89 18.78
CA TYR A 1 3.65 5.29 18.39
C TYR A 1 4.24 6.22 19.46
N PHE A 2 3.75 6.19 20.73
CA PHE A 2 4.25 7.05 21.80
C PHE A 2 5.74 6.87 22.09
N ALA A 3 6.23 5.65 22.12
CA ALA A 3 7.67 5.37 22.25
C ALA A 3 8.49 5.99 21.11
N GLY A 4 7.97 5.92 19.87
CA GLY A 4 8.60 6.55 18.71
C GLY A 4 8.66 8.07 18.81
N LEU A 5 7.58 8.70 19.29
CA LEU A 5 7.55 10.15 19.57
C LEU A 5 8.60 10.57 20.61
N MET A 6 8.70 9.82 21.70
CA MET A 6 9.71 10.10 22.74
C MET A 6 11.14 9.94 22.18
N LEU A 7 11.39 8.93 21.37
CA LEU A 7 12.70 8.72 20.73
C LEU A 7 13.04 9.80 19.71
N CYS A 8 12.07 10.32 18.95
CA CYS A 8 12.28 11.40 18.00
C CYS A 8 12.73 12.71 18.64
N THR A 9 12.36 12.97 19.89
CA THR A 9 12.80 14.17 20.63
C THR A 9 14.22 14.05 21.19
N MET A 10 14.78 12.83 21.19
CA MET A 10 16.13 12.56 21.70
C MET A 10 17.16 12.58 20.58
N LYS A 11 18.39 13.04 20.86
CA LYS A 11 19.51 13.04 19.92
C LYS A 11 19.87 11.63 19.38
N VAL A 12 19.43 10.58 20.08
CA VAL A 12 19.67 9.16 19.74
C VAL A 12 18.63 8.62 18.74
N GLY A 13 17.56 9.39 18.43
CA GLY A 13 16.47 8.99 17.55
C GLY A 13 16.92 8.42 16.20
N PRO A 14 17.77 9.12 15.42
CA PRO A 14 18.23 8.65 14.10
C PRO A 14 19.05 7.35 14.19
N TYR A 15 19.83 7.18 15.26
CA TYR A 15 20.61 5.97 15.48
C TYR A 15 19.72 4.75 15.75
N VAL A 16 18.73 4.92 16.62
CA VAL A 16 17.78 3.85 16.96
C VAL A 16 16.91 3.49 15.74
N ALA A 17 16.43 4.48 15.00
CA ALA A 17 15.65 4.25 13.78
C ALA A 17 16.42 3.36 12.78
N ARG A 18 17.69 3.68 12.50
CA ARG A 18 18.56 2.91 11.61
C ARG A 18 18.80 1.48 12.09
N ARG A 19 18.92 1.28 13.41
CA ARG A 19 19.11 -0.04 14.00
C ARG A 19 17.84 -0.89 13.97
N CYS A 20 16.67 -0.27 14.09
CA CYS A 20 15.39 -0.96 14.03
C CYS A 20 14.96 -1.27 12.58
N GLU A 21 15.39 -0.47 11.60
CA GLU A 21 15.08 -0.65 10.20
C GLU A 21 15.57 -2.00 9.65
N ILE A 22 16.81 -2.39 9.96
CA ILE A 22 17.42 -3.63 9.47
C ILE A 22 16.62 -4.87 9.91
N PRO A 23 16.36 -5.14 11.20
CA PRO A 23 15.59 -6.31 11.60
C PRO A 23 14.13 -6.23 11.14
N SER A 24 13.56 -5.03 10.99
CA SER A 24 12.23 -4.87 10.45
C SER A 24 12.12 -5.40 9.02
N TYR A 25 13.04 -5.02 8.15
CA TYR A 25 13.03 -5.48 6.76
C TYR A 25 13.49 -6.92 6.57
N LEU A 26 14.48 -7.38 7.36
CA LEU A 26 15.06 -8.73 7.18
C LEU A 26 14.22 -9.83 7.83
N ILE A 27 13.57 -9.56 8.95
CA ILE A 27 12.88 -10.59 9.75
C ILE A 27 11.39 -10.34 9.81
N PHE A 28 10.97 -9.18 10.32
CA PHE A 28 9.55 -8.96 10.64
C PHE A 28 8.68 -8.83 9.39
N SER A 29 9.12 -8.08 8.38
CA SER A 29 8.34 -7.92 7.15
C SER A 29 8.17 -9.22 6.36
N PRO A 30 9.21 -10.02 6.09
CA PRO A 30 9.04 -11.30 5.40
C PRO A 30 8.17 -12.29 6.16
N VAL A 31 8.34 -12.39 7.49
CA VAL A 31 7.52 -13.29 8.33
C VAL A 31 6.05 -12.87 8.31
N PHE A 32 5.79 -11.56 8.39
CA PHE A 32 4.43 -11.02 8.31
C PHE A 32 3.78 -11.35 6.97
N PHE A 33 4.43 -11.03 5.85
CA PHE A 33 3.89 -11.32 4.52
C PHE A 33 3.72 -12.81 4.26
N ALA A 34 4.66 -13.64 4.71
CA ALA A 34 4.53 -15.09 4.61
C ALA A 34 3.32 -15.61 5.42
N SER A 35 3.13 -15.11 6.63
CA SER A 35 2.00 -15.52 7.49
C SER A 35 0.64 -15.14 6.89
N VAL A 36 0.58 -14.00 6.19
CA VAL A 36 -0.64 -13.58 5.47
C VAL A 36 -0.85 -14.45 4.24
N GLY A 37 0.22 -14.67 3.45
CA GLY A 37 0.14 -15.47 2.23
C GLY A 37 -0.32 -16.91 2.48
N LEU A 38 0.12 -17.52 3.58
CA LEU A 38 -0.28 -18.87 3.97
C LEU A 38 -1.76 -19.01 4.34
N LYS A 39 -2.42 -17.92 4.72
CA LYS A 39 -3.86 -17.91 5.05
C LYS A 39 -4.74 -17.71 3.81
N VAL A 40 -4.17 -17.36 2.69
CA VAL A 40 -4.93 -17.12 1.45
C VAL A 40 -5.10 -18.43 0.70
N THR A 41 -6.31 -18.94 0.63
CA THR A 41 -6.68 -20.06 -0.21
C THR A 41 -7.25 -19.53 -1.53
N LEU A 42 -6.48 -19.60 -2.60
CA LEU A 42 -6.93 -19.21 -3.94
C LEU A 42 -7.70 -20.32 -4.66
N GLY A 43 -7.73 -21.52 -4.09
CA GLY A 43 -8.44 -22.68 -4.64
C GLY A 43 -9.94 -22.58 -4.40
N GLY A 44 -10.74 -22.64 -5.48
CA GLY A 44 -12.21 -22.65 -5.39
C GLY A 44 -12.87 -21.28 -5.52
N MET A 45 -12.16 -20.26 -6.02
CA MET A 45 -12.77 -18.97 -6.31
C MET A 45 -13.60 -19.05 -7.60
N ASP A 46 -14.89 -18.84 -7.48
CA ASP A 46 -15.82 -18.74 -8.61
C ASP A 46 -15.52 -17.51 -9.48
N ALA A 47 -15.91 -17.55 -10.75
CA ALA A 47 -15.76 -16.43 -11.68
C ALA A 47 -16.36 -15.11 -11.14
N SER A 48 -17.43 -15.19 -10.37
CA SER A 48 -18.05 -14.03 -9.71
C SER A 48 -17.12 -13.34 -8.71
N ILE A 49 -16.32 -14.11 -7.99
CA ILE A 49 -15.36 -13.57 -7.00
C ILE A 49 -14.20 -12.88 -7.69
N TRP A 50 -13.75 -13.40 -8.82
CA TRP A 50 -12.72 -12.74 -9.65
C TRP A 50 -13.19 -11.40 -10.22
N ILE A 51 -14.43 -11.34 -10.72
CA ILE A 51 -15.04 -10.10 -11.20
C ILE A 51 -15.13 -9.08 -10.06
N PHE A 52 -15.57 -9.52 -8.89
CA PHE A 52 -15.63 -8.67 -7.69
C PHE A 52 -14.24 -8.14 -7.30
N ALA A 53 -13.21 -8.98 -7.30
CA ALA A 53 -11.84 -8.58 -6.99
C ALA A 53 -11.30 -7.52 -7.98
N ILE A 54 -11.59 -7.66 -9.28
CA ILE A 54 -11.17 -6.70 -10.31
C ILE A 54 -11.91 -5.37 -10.12
N ILE A 55 -13.20 -5.38 -9.89
CA ILE A 55 -13.99 -4.16 -9.63
C ILE A 55 -13.47 -3.45 -8.37
N LEU A 56 -13.23 -4.20 -7.30
CA LEU A 56 -12.68 -3.69 -6.06
C LEU A 56 -11.29 -3.06 -6.26
N LEU A 57 -10.44 -3.70 -7.07
CA LEU A 57 -9.11 -3.20 -7.42
C LEU A 57 -9.20 -1.86 -8.16
N VAL A 58 -10.04 -1.77 -9.18
CA VAL A 58 -10.23 -0.53 -9.98
C VAL A 58 -10.73 0.60 -9.09
N ILE A 59 -11.77 0.35 -8.28
CA ILE A 59 -12.31 1.34 -7.35
C ILE A 59 -11.24 1.77 -6.32
N ALA A 60 -10.46 0.83 -5.81
CA ALA A 60 -9.40 1.09 -4.86
C ALA A 60 -8.30 2.01 -5.43
N ILE A 61 -7.90 1.79 -6.68
CA ILE A 61 -6.91 2.62 -7.39
C ILE A 61 -7.50 4.01 -7.67
N LEU A 62 -8.68 4.08 -8.28
CA LEU A 62 -9.31 5.35 -8.66
C LEU A 62 -9.58 6.24 -7.44
N SER A 63 -10.11 5.68 -6.36
CA SER A 63 -10.40 6.43 -5.13
C SER A 63 -9.16 7.08 -4.53
N LYS A 64 -8.00 6.40 -4.61
CA LYS A 64 -6.72 6.92 -4.09
C LYS A 64 -6.12 7.96 -5.02
N VAL A 65 -6.07 7.69 -6.32
CA VAL A 65 -5.54 8.65 -7.30
C VAL A 65 -6.32 9.95 -7.27
N VAL A 66 -7.66 9.86 -7.28
CA VAL A 66 -8.52 11.04 -7.26
C VAL A 66 -8.47 11.72 -5.88
N GLY A 67 -8.65 10.99 -4.79
CA GLY A 67 -8.71 11.57 -3.45
C GLY A 67 -7.38 12.22 -3.02
N CYS A 68 -6.28 11.50 -3.15
CA CYS A 68 -4.96 12.03 -2.77
C CYS A 68 -4.44 13.05 -3.78
N GLY A 69 -4.73 12.88 -5.08
CA GLY A 69 -4.38 13.85 -6.11
C GLY A 69 -5.11 15.18 -5.95
N LEU A 70 -6.41 15.16 -5.67
CA LEU A 70 -7.17 16.36 -5.35
C LEU A 70 -6.69 17.03 -4.07
N GLY A 71 -6.42 16.25 -3.00
CA GLY A 71 -5.85 16.77 -1.77
C GLY A 71 -4.52 17.48 -2.00
N ALA A 72 -3.60 16.88 -2.75
CA ALA A 72 -2.32 17.49 -3.09
C ALA A 72 -2.49 18.78 -3.92
N LYS A 73 -3.44 18.78 -4.86
CA LYS A 73 -3.74 19.98 -5.67
C LYS A 73 -4.29 21.14 -4.83
N ILE A 74 -5.14 20.86 -3.86
CA ILE A 74 -5.67 21.87 -2.93
C ILE A 74 -4.54 22.44 -2.05
N CYS A 75 -3.53 21.60 -1.70
CA CYS A 75 -2.35 22.05 -0.96
C CYS A 75 -1.34 22.87 -1.81
N GLY A 76 -1.64 23.18 -3.07
CA GLY A 76 -0.81 24.01 -3.93
C GLY A 76 0.22 23.26 -4.78
N CYS A 77 0.17 21.93 -4.83
CA CYS A 77 1.03 21.15 -5.72
C CYS A 77 0.62 21.34 -7.19
N THR A 78 1.61 21.30 -8.08
CA THR A 78 1.34 21.29 -9.52
C THR A 78 0.54 20.04 -9.92
N GLY A 79 -0.20 20.12 -11.04
CA GLY A 79 -1.03 18.97 -11.48
C GLY A 79 -0.24 17.68 -11.67
N LYS A 80 1.02 17.77 -12.12
CA LYS A 80 1.92 16.61 -12.29
C LYS A 80 2.34 16.03 -10.95
N GLU A 81 2.72 16.87 -9.99
CA GLU A 81 3.10 16.44 -8.63
C GLU A 81 1.90 15.83 -7.90
N ALA A 82 0.72 16.42 -8.04
CA ALA A 82 -0.52 15.90 -7.47
C ALA A 82 -0.85 14.49 -7.99
N PHE A 83 -0.62 14.25 -9.29
CA PHE A 83 -0.80 12.93 -9.90
C PHE A 83 0.24 11.90 -9.39
N GLN A 84 1.50 12.31 -9.23
CA GLN A 84 2.56 11.47 -8.66
C GLN A 84 2.25 11.07 -7.21
N VAL A 85 1.79 12.02 -6.39
CA VAL A 85 1.34 11.76 -5.02
C VAL A 85 0.16 10.78 -5.03
N GLY A 86 -0.82 10.99 -5.91
CA GLY A 86 -1.96 10.10 -6.06
C GLY A 86 -1.55 8.67 -6.39
N ILE A 87 -0.62 8.48 -7.33
CA ILE A 87 -0.10 7.15 -7.69
C ILE A 87 0.71 6.53 -6.54
N GLY A 88 1.58 7.29 -5.88
CA GLY A 88 2.36 6.79 -4.74
C GLY A 88 1.49 6.29 -3.59
N MET A 89 0.30 6.85 -3.44
CA MET A 89 -0.66 6.47 -2.38
C MET A 89 -1.61 5.32 -2.76
N ILE A 90 -1.46 4.71 -3.95
CA ILE A 90 -2.25 3.54 -4.36
C ILE A 90 -1.91 2.32 -3.50
N SER A 91 -0.62 2.15 -3.17
CA SER A 91 -0.15 1.00 -2.37
C SER A 91 -0.92 0.91 -1.05
N ARG A 92 -1.49 -0.28 -0.83
CA ARG A 92 -2.11 -0.63 0.44
C ARG A 92 -1.18 -1.62 1.13
N GLY A 93 -0.49 -1.14 2.17
CA GLY A 93 0.49 -1.95 2.90
C GLY A 93 -0.11 -2.83 3.98
N GLU A 94 0.73 -3.15 4.95
CA GLU A 94 0.46 -4.06 6.07
C GLU A 94 -0.79 -3.67 6.88
N VAL A 95 -1.14 -2.40 6.98
CA VAL A 95 -2.31 -1.95 7.74
C VAL A 95 -3.61 -2.53 7.18
N ALA A 96 -3.76 -2.55 5.85
CA ALA A 96 -4.94 -3.14 5.21
C ALA A 96 -5.04 -4.65 5.47
N LEU A 97 -3.90 -5.35 5.47
CA LEU A 97 -3.82 -6.77 5.78
C LEU A 97 -4.14 -7.06 7.25
N ILE A 98 -3.64 -6.23 8.18
CA ILE A 98 -3.95 -6.36 9.61
C ILE A 98 -5.45 -6.17 9.86
N VAL A 99 -6.06 -5.15 9.24
CA VAL A 99 -7.50 -4.88 9.37
C VAL A 99 -8.32 -6.04 8.78
N ALA A 100 -7.94 -6.55 7.60
CA ALA A 100 -8.59 -7.71 6.99
C ALA A 100 -8.48 -8.95 7.87
N GLN A 101 -7.30 -9.24 8.45
CA GLN A 101 -7.11 -10.37 9.37
C GLN A 101 -7.93 -10.23 10.65
N LYS A 102 -8.00 -9.02 11.19
CA LYS A 102 -8.84 -8.77 12.39
C LYS A 102 -10.32 -8.93 12.08
N GLY A 103 -10.79 -8.42 10.94
CA GLY A 103 -12.15 -8.61 10.47
C GLY A 103 -12.50 -10.09 10.27
N TYR A 104 -11.59 -10.85 9.69
CA TYR A 104 -11.72 -12.29 9.54
C TYR A 104 -11.77 -13.02 10.90
N ALA A 105 -10.85 -12.71 11.81
CA ALA A 105 -10.80 -13.32 13.13
C ALA A 105 -12.03 -12.98 14.01
N SER A 106 -12.67 -11.84 13.74
CA SER A 106 -13.89 -11.40 14.44
C SER A 106 -15.18 -11.96 13.81
N GLY A 107 -15.08 -12.76 12.75
CA GLY A 107 -16.26 -13.31 12.03
C GLY A 107 -17.03 -12.26 11.22
N MET A 108 -16.46 -11.09 10.99
CA MET A 108 -17.06 -10.03 10.15
C MET A 108 -16.80 -10.24 8.66
N LEU A 109 -15.77 -11.00 8.32
CA LEU A 109 -15.37 -11.34 6.96
C LEU A 109 -15.43 -12.86 6.79
N ASP A 110 -16.16 -13.29 5.77
CA ASP A 110 -16.19 -14.69 5.36
C ASP A 110 -14.91 -15.08 4.60
N ASP A 111 -14.60 -16.38 4.58
CA ASP A 111 -13.48 -16.94 3.81
C ASP A 111 -13.50 -16.50 2.34
N VAL A 112 -14.69 -16.37 1.77
CA VAL A 112 -14.93 -15.98 0.38
C VAL A 112 -14.50 -14.55 0.09
N LEU A 113 -14.66 -13.62 1.04
CA LEU A 113 -14.32 -12.21 0.89
C LEU A 113 -12.88 -11.90 1.31
N PHE A 114 -12.29 -12.71 2.18
CA PHE A 114 -10.93 -12.50 2.65
C PHE A 114 -9.89 -12.60 1.53
N ALA A 115 -9.99 -13.64 0.69
CA ALA A 115 -9.05 -13.91 -0.39
C ALA A 115 -8.97 -12.75 -1.43
N PRO A 116 -10.10 -12.22 -1.98
CA PRO A 116 -10.06 -11.11 -2.92
C PRO A 116 -9.50 -9.82 -2.30
N ILE A 117 -9.75 -9.54 -1.02
CA ILE A 117 -9.20 -8.35 -0.34
C ILE A 117 -7.67 -8.44 -0.26
N VAL A 118 -7.14 -9.59 0.16
CA VAL A 118 -5.69 -9.80 0.24
C VAL A 118 -5.05 -9.71 -1.14
N LEU A 119 -5.68 -10.30 -2.16
CA LEU A 119 -5.21 -10.22 -3.54
C LEU A 119 -5.13 -8.77 -4.03
N VAL A 120 -6.13 -7.95 -3.79
CA VAL A 120 -6.12 -6.51 -4.14
C VAL A 120 -4.96 -5.79 -3.45
N VAL A 121 -4.68 -6.08 -2.18
CA VAL A 121 -3.56 -5.47 -1.45
C VAL A 121 -2.23 -5.86 -2.08
N ILE A 122 -2.02 -7.13 -2.40
CA ILE A 122 -0.78 -7.62 -3.03
C ILE A 122 -0.60 -6.96 -4.41
N VAL A 123 -1.64 -6.99 -5.24
CA VAL A 123 -1.59 -6.42 -6.60
C VAL A 123 -1.31 -4.92 -6.57
N THR A 124 -1.99 -4.15 -5.72
CA THR A 124 -1.73 -2.71 -5.60
C THR A 124 -0.32 -2.42 -5.12
N THR A 125 0.23 -3.21 -4.21
CA THR A 125 1.58 -3.04 -3.70
C THR A 125 2.64 -3.32 -4.78
N LEU A 126 2.41 -4.32 -5.65
CA LEU A 126 3.32 -4.65 -6.75
C LEU A 126 3.22 -3.67 -7.93
N ILE A 127 2.03 -3.18 -8.23
CA ILE A 127 1.79 -2.26 -9.36
C ILE A 127 2.30 -0.85 -9.04
N THR A 128 2.20 -0.38 -7.80
CA THR A 128 2.56 1.00 -7.42
C THR A 128 4.00 1.38 -7.78
N PRO A 129 5.06 0.61 -7.49
CA PRO A 129 6.42 0.98 -7.85
C PRO A 129 6.62 1.07 -9.37
N ILE A 130 5.92 0.22 -10.12
CA ILE A 130 5.99 0.19 -11.60
C ILE A 130 5.36 1.46 -12.16
N LEU A 131 4.15 1.81 -11.70
CA LEU A 131 3.46 3.03 -12.11
C LEU A 131 4.24 4.28 -11.71
N LEU A 132 4.78 4.31 -10.50
CA LEU A 132 5.56 5.44 -10.01
C LEU A 132 6.82 5.65 -10.85
N LYS A 133 7.53 4.58 -11.20
CA LYS A 133 8.71 4.64 -12.07
C LYS A 133 8.38 5.18 -13.46
N LEU A 134 7.23 4.78 -14.03
CA LEU A 134 6.79 5.27 -15.34
C LEU A 134 6.51 6.78 -15.30
N VAL A 135 5.77 7.24 -14.29
CA VAL A 135 5.36 8.64 -14.16
C VAL A 135 6.53 9.55 -13.76
N MET A 136 7.50 9.05 -13.00
CA MET A 136 8.71 9.81 -12.67
C MET A 136 9.67 9.92 -13.86
N LYS A 137 9.76 8.90 -14.73
CA LYS A 137 10.62 8.92 -15.91
C LYS A 137 10.21 10.01 -16.92
N ASP A 138 8.90 10.26 -17.07
CA ASP A 138 8.41 11.33 -17.94
C ASP A 138 8.85 12.72 -17.48
N ASN A 139 8.98 12.94 -16.17
CA ASN A 139 9.45 14.19 -15.61
C ASN A 139 10.94 14.47 -15.85
N ASP A 140 11.78 13.44 -15.83
CA ASP A 140 13.21 13.59 -16.07
C ASP A 140 13.50 13.90 -17.56
N SER A 141 12.69 13.36 -18.46
CA SER A 141 12.78 13.64 -19.89
C SER A 141 12.39 15.09 -20.23
N GLU A 142 11.43 15.66 -19.52
CA GLU A 142 10.96 17.04 -19.72
C GLU A 142 11.91 18.07 -19.09
N LYS A 143 12.55 17.73 -17.96
CA LYS A 143 13.58 18.56 -17.33
C LYS A 143 14.91 18.56 -18.09
N ALA A 144 15.19 17.51 -18.86
CA ALA A 144 16.37 17.42 -19.72
C ALA A 144 16.19 18.13 -21.07
N ALA A 145 14.94 18.48 -21.44
CA ALA A 145 14.57 19.15 -22.69
C ALA A 145 14.32 20.68 -22.51
N ALA A 146 14.30 21.18 -21.28
CA ALA A 146 14.13 22.59 -20.92
C ALA A 146 15.44 23.21 -20.41
#